data_1b8939b9ca55a7077c6670b80bf97f5f
#
_entry.id   1b8939b9ca55a7077c6670b80bf97f5f
#
_cell.length_a   1.000
_cell.length_b   1.000
_cell.length_c   1.000
_cell.angle_alpha   90.00
_cell.angle_beta   90.00
_cell.angle_gamma   90.00
#
_symmetry.space_group_name_H-M   'P 1'
#
loop_
_entity.id
_entity.type
_entity.pdbx_description
1 polymer ?
#
loop_
_entity_poly.entity_id
_entity_poly.type
_entity_poly.pdbx_seq_one_letter_code
_entity_poly.pdbx_strand_id
1 'polypeptide(L)'
;NMRFDELDLTYLREFEIFLRQRGNVNNSLATKFSVLKAVYNKAVSEGVFVPKSNPFQQFKVGSLWTNTRKRAITKEDIHKLIELDLSDRDFYTQLAKDIFLFSYFMAGINFKDIALLTYGDIDNGRIYYARRKTGKMMNCCLTEQAQEIIDKYHTDQVEEDYLFPILNRQIHTTEKQILERVKKTL
;
A
#
# COMPACT_ATOMS: atom_id res chain seq x y z
N ASN A 1 -32.32 -2.41 -4.87
CA ASN A 1 -31.35 -2.75 -5.94
C ASN A 1 -31.48 -1.69 -7.04
N MET A 2 -30.40 -0.94 -7.29
CA MET A 2 -30.33 0.03 -8.37
C MET A 2 -30.07 -0.69 -9.71
N ARG A 3 -30.75 -0.27 -10.78
CA ARG A 3 -30.59 -0.80 -12.14
C ARG A 3 -29.65 0.14 -12.94
N PHE A 4 -29.02 -0.36 -13.99
CA PHE A 4 -28.13 0.45 -14.83
C PHE A 4 -28.85 1.56 -15.60
N ASP A 5 -30.13 1.40 -15.92
CA ASP A 5 -30.95 2.40 -16.60
C ASP A 5 -31.36 3.58 -15.69
N GLU A 6 -31.27 3.41 -14.37
CA GLU A 6 -31.48 4.48 -13.37
C GLU A 6 -30.23 5.35 -13.16
N LEU A 7 -29.08 4.94 -13.70
CA LEU A 7 -27.82 5.63 -13.55
C LEU A 7 -27.68 6.72 -14.63
N ASP A 8 -28.39 7.81 -14.44
CA ASP A 8 -28.37 8.99 -15.29
C ASP A 8 -27.51 10.13 -14.72
N LEU A 9 -27.48 11.28 -15.39
CA LEU A 9 -26.71 12.46 -14.96
C LEU A 9 -27.25 13.02 -13.61
N THR A 10 -28.56 12.99 -13.43
CA THR A 10 -29.23 13.50 -12.23
C THR A 10 -28.81 12.66 -11.02
N TYR A 11 -28.88 11.33 -11.15
CA TYR A 11 -28.39 10.43 -10.12
C TYR A 11 -26.92 10.67 -9.75
N LEU A 12 -26.04 10.85 -10.75
CA LEU A 12 -24.62 11.09 -10.47
C LEU A 12 -24.40 12.38 -9.67
N ARG A 13 -25.16 13.44 -9.95
CA ARG A 13 -25.09 14.70 -9.22
C ARG A 13 -25.65 14.59 -7.80
N GLU A 14 -26.78 13.93 -7.64
CA GLU A 14 -27.37 13.69 -6.31
C GLU A 14 -26.45 12.83 -5.46
N PHE A 15 -25.87 11.79 -6.05
CA PHE A 15 -24.90 10.95 -5.36
C PHE A 15 -23.62 11.70 -4.99
N GLU A 16 -23.15 12.64 -5.83
CA GLU A 16 -22.05 13.54 -5.47
C GLU A 16 -22.41 14.38 -4.25
N ILE A 17 -23.58 15.03 -4.24
CA ILE A 17 -24.07 15.85 -3.13
C ILE A 17 -24.14 15.00 -1.84
N PHE A 18 -24.72 13.84 -1.91
CA PHE A 18 -24.81 12.89 -0.79
C PHE A 18 -23.44 12.52 -0.22
N LEU A 19 -22.47 12.22 -1.08
CA LEU A 19 -21.12 11.88 -0.64
C LEU A 19 -20.40 13.09 -0.02
N ARG A 20 -20.60 14.30 -0.56
CA ARG A 20 -20.05 15.54 0.01
C ARG A 20 -20.61 15.84 1.39
N GLN A 21 -21.90 15.68 1.59
CA GLN A 21 -22.55 15.81 2.92
C GLN A 21 -21.98 14.83 3.95
N ARG A 22 -21.46 13.67 3.51
CA ARG A 22 -20.75 12.70 4.34
C ARG A 22 -19.27 13.00 4.54
N GLY A 23 -18.80 14.19 4.16
CA GLY A 23 -17.41 14.63 4.35
C GLY A 23 -16.41 14.07 3.33
N ASN A 24 -16.87 13.49 2.21
CA ASN A 24 -15.93 13.02 1.19
C ASN A 24 -15.29 14.22 0.46
N VAL A 25 -13.96 14.21 0.39
CA VAL A 25 -13.16 15.19 -0.37
C VAL A 25 -13.07 14.79 -1.84
N ASN A 26 -12.69 15.75 -2.69
CA ASN A 26 -12.65 15.58 -4.15
C ASN A 26 -11.96 14.29 -4.63
N ASN A 27 -10.77 13.97 -4.14
CA ASN A 27 -10.05 12.77 -4.57
C ASN A 27 -10.76 11.46 -4.14
N SER A 28 -11.46 11.46 -3.00
CA SER A 28 -12.30 10.33 -2.59
C SER A 28 -13.51 10.17 -3.50
N LEU A 29 -14.13 11.29 -3.91
CA LEU A 29 -15.22 11.31 -4.91
C LEU A 29 -14.71 10.78 -6.25
N ALA A 30 -13.59 11.33 -6.74
CA ALA A 30 -12.98 10.90 -8.00
C ALA A 30 -12.73 9.39 -8.04
N THR A 31 -12.22 8.82 -6.95
CA THR A 31 -12.00 7.36 -6.84
C THR A 31 -13.31 6.59 -6.94
N LYS A 32 -14.34 6.97 -6.18
CA LYS A 32 -15.65 6.29 -6.17
C LYS A 32 -16.33 6.37 -7.52
N PHE A 33 -16.36 7.56 -8.15
CA PHE A 33 -16.94 7.73 -9.47
C PHE A 33 -16.13 7.06 -10.57
N SER A 34 -14.80 6.92 -10.44
CA SER A 34 -13.98 6.13 -11.36
C SER A 34 -14.36 4.65 -11.35
N VAL A 35 -14.58 4.09 -10.14
CA VAL A 35 -15.06 2.70 -10.01
C VAL A 35 -16.44 2.54 -10.62
N LEU A 36 -17.38 3.45 -10.30
CA LEU A 36 -18.75 3.41 -10.84
C LEU A 36 -18.74 3.50 -12.37
N LYS A 37 -17.93 4.41 -12.94
CA LYS A 37 -17.74 4.55 -14.39
C LYS A 37 -17.16 3.27 -15.03
N ALA A 38 -16.19 2.64 -14.36
CA ALA A 38 -15.58 1.40 -14.85
C ALA A 38 -16.61 0.25 -14.91
N VAL A 39 -17.41 0.09 -13.84
CA VAL A 39 -18.48 -0.91 -13.80
C VAL A 39 -19.55 -0.64 -14.88
N TYR A 40 -19.98 0.62 -15.03
CA TYR A 40 -20.94 1.01 -16.07
C TYR A 40 -20.41 0.70 -17.47
N ASN A 41 -19.19 1.13 -17.77
CA ASN A 41 -18.58 0.89 -19.09
C ASN A 41 -18.39 -0.61 -19.35
N LYS A 42 -18.07 -1.40 -18.33
CA LYS A 42 -17.96 -2.85 -18.45
C LYS A 42 -19.32 -3.49 -18.78
N ALA A 43 -20.39 -3.11 -18.10
CA ALA A 43 -21.74 -3.60 -18.39
C ALA A 43 -22.20 -3.28 -19.82
N VAL A 44 -21.85 -2.09 -20.33
CA VAL A 44 -22.13 -1.69 -21.71
C VAL A 44 -21.30 -2.52 -22.70
N SER A 45 -20.00 -2.70 -22.45
CA SER A 45 -19.10 -3.46 -23.34
C SER A 45 -19.44 -4.95 -23.42
N GLU A 46 -19.97 -5.52 -22.32
CA GLU A 46 -20.40 -6.92 -22.26
C GLU A 46 -21.86 -7.13 -22.77
N GLY A 47 -22.51 -6.06 -23.20
CA GLY A 47 -23.90 -6.15 -23.72
C GLY A 47 -24.97 -6.42 -22.65
N VAL A 48 -24.62 -6.34 -21.37
CA VAL A 48 -25.56 -6.50 -20.22
C VAL A 48 -26.60 -5.38 -20.21
N PHE A 49 -26.21 -4.20 -20.72
CA PHE A 49 -27.03 -3.00 -20.73
C PHE A 49 -26.71 -2.15 -21.99
N VAL A 50 -27.76 -1.66 -22.65
CA VAL A 50 -27.62 -0.74 -23.79
C VAL A 50 -28.16 0.63 -23.39
N PRO A 51 -27.29 1.61 -23.12
CA PRO A 51 -27.70 2.93 -22.66
C PRO A 51 -28.27 3.78 -23.81
N LYS A 52 -29.29 4.59 -23.51
CA LYS A 52 -29.78 5.63 -24.42
C LYS A 52 -28.77 6.77 -24.60
N SER A 53 -28.06 7.08 -23.53
CA SER A 53 -26.96 8.06 -23.49
C SER A 53 -25.96 7.69 -22.38
N ASN A 54 -24.70 8.07 -22.54
CA ASN A 54 -23.69 7.82 -21.51
C ASN A 54 -23.59 9.03 -20.56
N PRO A 55 -24.04 8.92 -19.29
CA PRO A 55 -24.04 10.04 -18.35
C PRO A 55 -22.61 10.54 -18.01
N PHE A 56 -21.60 9.68 -18.14
CA PHE A 56 -20.20 10.04 -17.90
C PHE A 56 -19.57 10.87 -19.03
N GLN A 57 -20.27 11.10 -20.13
CA GLN A 57 -19.86 12.10 -21.12
C GLN A 57 -20.04 13.53 -20.59
N GLN A 58 -21.09 13.77 -19.80
CA GLN A 58 -21.38 15.05 -19.17
C GLN A 58 -20.80 15.14 -17.76
N PHE A 59 -20.86 14.07 -16.95
CA PHE A 59 -20.25 14.01 -15.64
C PHE A 59 -18.74 13.68 -15.78
N LYS A 60 -17.92 14.75 -15.75
CA LYS A 60 -16.46 14.63 -15.93
C LYS A 60 -15.78 14.19 -14.65
N VAL A 61 -15.61 12.88 -14.44
CA VAL A 61 -14.91 12.33 -13.26
C VAL A 61 -13.49 12.92 -13.10
N GLY A 62 -12.82 13.20 -14.22
CA GLY A 62 -11.48 13.80 -14.22
C GLY A 62 -11.40 15.17 -13.56
N SER A 63 -12.48 15.97 -13.58
CA SER A 63 -12.52 17.29 -12.94
C SER A 63 -12.58 17.25 -11.42
N LEU A 64 -12.90 16.08 -10.85
CA LEU A 64 -12.90 15.87 -9.41
C LEU A 64 -11.48 15.66 -8.83
N TRP A 65 -10.50 15.34 -9.67
CA TRP A 65 -9.12 15.15 -9.20
C TRP A 65 -8.49 16.49 -8.85
N THR A 66 -7.98 16.57 -7.62
CA THR A 66 -7.26 17.75 -7.13
C THR A 66 -5.85 17.35 -6.70
N ASN A 67 -4.87 18.22 -7.02
CA ASN A 67 -3.52 18.03 -6.55
C ASN A 67 -3.48 18.21 -5.03
N THR A 68 -2.94 17.22 -4.34
CA THR A 68 -2.68 17.29 -2.91
C THR A 68 -1.18 17.47 -2.68
N ARG A 69 -0.83 18.30 -1.68
CA ARG A 69 0.56 18.46 -1.28
C ARG A 69 1.10 17.10 -0.82
N LYS A 70 2.16 16.63 -1.49
CA LYS A 70 2.89 15.46 -1.03
C LYS A 70 3.59 15.80 0.29
N ARG A 71 3.27 15.05 1.33
CA ARG A 71 3.98 15.14 2.62
C ARG A 71 5.20 14.25 2.49
N ALA A 72 6.37 14.86 2.38
CA ALA A 72 7.64 14.16 2.44
C ALA A 72 8.30 14.47 3.79
N ILE A 73 8.91 13.47 4.40
CA ILE A 73 9.77 13.66 5.57
C ILE A 73 11.08 14.29 5.10
N THR A 74 11.63 15.21 5.87
CA THR A 74 12.90 15.86 5.54
C THR A 74 14.11 14.97 5.90
N LYS A 75 15.28 15.27 5.35
CA LYS A 75 16.51 14.57 5.75
C LYS A 75 16.85 14.81 7.21
N GLU A 76 16.61 16.01 7.70
CA GLU A 76 16.80 16.39 9.11
C GLU A 76 15.91 15.56 10.03
N ASP A 77 14.67 15.27 9.63
CA ASP A 77 13.77 14.43 10.41
C ASP A 77 14.21 12.96 10.38
N ILE A 78 14.78 12.49 9.25
CA ILE A 78 15.39 11.15 9.20
C ILE A 78 16.59 11.06 10.14
N HIS A 79 17.46 12.08 10.18
CA HIS A 79 18.59 12.10 11.14
C HIS A 79 18.11 12.05 12.59
N LYS A 80 17.11 12.85 12.95
CA LYS A 80 16.49 12.79 14.29
C LYS A 80 15.95 11.40 14.61
N LEU A 81 15.34 10.73 13.61
CA LEU A 81 14.81 9.38 13.80
C LEU A 81 15.93 8.35 13.98
N ILE A 82 17.06 8.50 13.28
CA ILE A 82 18.24 7.63 13.46
C ILE A 82 18.78 7.78 14.90
N GLU A 83 18.95 9.02 15.35
CA GLU A 83 19.51 9.35 16.67
C GLU A 83 18.54 9.08 17.83
N LEU A 84 17.25 8.89 17.55
CA LEU A 84 16.23 8.68 18.56
C LEU A 84 16.49 7.39 19.34
N ASP A 85 16.82 7.53 20.63
CA ASP A 85 16.92 6.40 21.53
C ASP A 85 15.53 5.91 21.95
N LEU A 86 15.27 4.64 21.72
CA LEU A 86 14.03 3.94 22.10
C LEU A 86 14.33 2.71 22.96
N SER A 87 15.48 2.66 23.62
CA SER A 87 15.90 1.53 24.47
C SER A 87 14.94 1.28 25.64
N ASP A 88 14.24 2.33 26.09
CA ASP A 88 13.21 2.29 27.15
C ASP A 88 11.81 1.88 26.64
N ARG A 89 11.66 1.73 25.32
CA ARG A 89 10.38 1.42 24.69
C ARG A 89 10.22 -0.08 24.44
N ASP A 90 8.96 -0.48 24.24
CA ASP A 90 8.63 -1.87 23.90
C ASP A 90 9.26 -2.29 22.55
N PHE A 91 9.41 -3.60 22.40
CA PHE A 91 10.01 -4.22 21.24
C PHE A 91 9.37 -3.79 19.91
N TYR A 92 8.03 -3.66 19.85
CA TYR A 92 7.35 -3.30 18.61
C TYR A 92 7.57 -1.85 18.22
N THR A 93 7.72 -0.94 19.17
CA THR A 93 8.09 0.45 18.92
C THR A 93 9.49 0.55 18.33
N GLN A 94 10.46 -0.19 18.88
CA GLN A 94 11.82 -0.27 18.35
C GLN A 94 11.83 -0.88 16.94
N LEU A 95 11.13 -1.99 16.74
CA LEU A 95 10.99 -2.65 15.43
C LEU A 95 10.35 -1.72 14.39
N ALA A 96 9.32 -0.96 14.76
CA ALA A 96 8.66 -0.01 13.85
C ALA A 96 9.63 1.07 13.35
N LYS A 97 10.49 1.63 14.23
CA LYS A 97 11.56 2.55 13.86
C LYS A 97 12.51 1.89 12.87
N ASP A 98 13.00 0.71 13.17
CA ASP A 98 13.99 0.00 12.37
C ASP A 98 13.42 -0.38 10.99
N ILE A 99 12.18 -0.85 10.90
CA ILE A 99 11.49 -1.15 9.64
C ILE A 99 11.28 0.12 8.80
N PHE A 100 10.94 1.24 9.43
CA PHE A 100 10.80 2.51 8.72
C PHE A 100 12.14 2.96 8.12
N LEU A 101 13.22 2.92 8.90
CA LEU A 101 14.57 3.27 8.45
C LEU A 101 15.08 2.29 7.38
N PHE A 102 14.83 1.00 7.54
CA PHE A 102 15.12 -0.01 6.52
C PHE A 102 14.42 0.32 5.20
N SER A 103 13.11 0.60 5.26
CA SER A 103 12.36 1.04 4.06
C SER A 103 13.01 2.25 3.40
N TYR A 104 13.40 3.25 4.20
CA TYR A 104 14.04 4.46 3.69
C TYR A 104 15.39 4.17 3.00
N PHE A 105 16.27 3.41 3.63
CA PHE A 105 17.58 3.05 3.08
C PHE A 105 17.48 2.11 1.88
N MET A 106 16.40 1.35 1.76
CA MET A 106 16.11 0.44 0.65
C MET A 106 15.20 1.07 -0.42
N ALA A 107 15.30 2.38 -0.65
CA ALA A 107 14.57 3.13 -1.68
C ALA A 107 13.04 3.01 -1.62
N GLY A 108 12.47 2.84 -0.42
CA GLY A 108 11.03 2.84 -0.19
C GLY A 108 10.35 1.49 -0.44
N ILE A 109 10.99 0.39 -0.06
CA ILE A 109 10.32 -0.93 -0.04
C ILE A 109 9.06 -0.84 0.83
N ASN A 110 7.94 -1.33 0.30
CA ASN A 110 6.68 -1.31 1.03
C ASN A 110 6.73 -2.27 2.22
N PHE A 111 6.09 -1.89 3.34
CA PHE A 111 6.04 -2.70 4.56
C PHE A 111 5.60 -4.16 4.32
N LYS A 112 4.60 -4.38 3.45
CA LYS A 112 4.15 -5.74 3.13
C LYS A 112 5.22 -6.58 2.42
N ASP A 113 6.03 -5.93 1.59
CA ASP A 113 7.12 -6.59 0.91
C ASP A 113 8.26 -6.88 1.92
N ILE A 114 8.60 -5.91 2.81
CA ILE A 114 9.59 -6.09 3.89
C ILE A 114 9.22 -7.24 4.81
N ALA A 115 7.95 -7.34 5.22
CA ALA A 115 7.49 -8.40 6.12
C ALA A 115 7.66 -9.82 5.57
N LEU A 116 7.86 -9.96 4.27
CA LEU A 116 8.00 -11.22 3.55
C LEU A 116 9.43 -11.51 3.08
N LEU A 117 10.35 -10.53 3.23
CA LEU A 117 11.75 -10.76 2.88
C LEU A 117 12.36 -11.84 3.76
N THR A 118 13.13 -12.71 3.12
CA THR A 118 13.90 -13.78 3.76
C THR A 118 15.39 -13.57 3.55
N TYR A 119 16.22 -14.32 4.28
CA TYR A 119 17.67 -14.29 4.07
C TYR A 119 18.06 -14.78 2.67
N GLY A 120 17.30 -15.72 2.08
CA GLY A 120 17.47 -16.16 0.71
C GLY A 120 17.19 -15.13 -0.37
N ASP A 121 16.51 -14.01 -0.02
CA ASP A 121 16.31 -12.89 -0.95
C ASP A 121 17.57 -12.00 -1.07
N ILE A 122 18.61 -12.22 -0.24
CA ILE A 122 19.85 -11.47 -0.26
C ILE A 122 20.90 -12.25 -1.09
N ASP A 123 21.37 -11.64 -2.16
CA ASP A 123 22.46 -12.18 -2.99
C ASP A 123 23.42 -11.08 -3.39
N ASN A 124 24.72 -11.31 -3.21
CA ASN A 124 25.82 -10.41 -3.61
C ASN A 124 25.58 -8.93 -3.21
N GLY A 125 25.13 -8.68 -1.96
CA GLY A 125 24.88 -7.33 -1.45
C GLY A 125 23.66 -6.64 -2.07
N ARG A 126 22.72 -7.43 -2.58
CA ARG A 126 21.46 -6.94 -3.15
C ARG A 126 20.30 -7.76 -2.62
N ILE A 127 19.11 -7.14 -2.56
CA ILE A 127 17.85 -7.80 -2.24
C ILE A 127 17.02 -7.94 -3.51
N TYR A 128 16.58 -9.18 -3.80
CA TYR A 128 15.73 -9.54 -4.91
C TYR A 128 14.37 -9.99 -4.41
N TYR A 129 13.29 -9.35 -4.83
CA TYR A 129 11.95 -9.72 -4.40
C TYR A 129 10.89 -9.41 -5.45
N ALA A 130 9.80 -10.18 -5.44
CA ALA A 130 8.63 -9.88 -6.26
C ALA A 130 7.70 -8.91 -5.52
N ARG A 131 7.50 -7.69 -6.05
CA ARG A 131 6.61 -6.70 -5.46
C ARG A 131 5.17 -7.22 -5.40
N ARG A 132 4.62 -7.41 -4.23
CA ARG A 132 3.28 -7.99 -4.02
C ARG A 132 2.16 -7.26 -4.76
N LYS A 133 2.21 -5.95 -4.89
CA LYS A 133 1.18 -5.16 -5.55
C LYS A 133 1.12 -5.38 -7.06
N THR A 134 2.23 -5.68 -7.71
CA THR A 134 2.35 -5.68 -9.19
C THR A 134 2.97 -6.94 -9.77
N GLY A 135 3.49 -7.85 -8.94
CA GLY A 135 4.25 -9.03 -9.38
C GLY A 135 5.62 -8.70 -10.02
N LYS A 136 5.99 -7.41 -10.10
CA LYS A 136 7.24 -7.00 -10.74
C LYS A 136 8.43 -7.41 -9.86
N MET A 137 9.43 -8.05 -10.47
CA MET A 137 10.71 -8.30 -9.82
C MET A 137 11.44 -6.99 -9.54
N MET A 138 11.86 -6.84 -8.31
CA MET A 138 12.62 -5.70 -7.81
C MET A 138 14.01 -6.16 -7.41
N ASN A 139 14.97 -5.26 -7.58
CA ASN A 139 16.37 -5.48 -7.25
C ASN A 139 16.93 -4.18 -6.66
N CYS A 140 17.26 -4.20 -5.38
CA CYS A 140 17.75 -3.04 -4.64
C CYS A 140 19.14 -3.35 -4.06
N CYS A 141 20.07 -2.41 -4.16
CA CYS A 141 21.35 -2.52 -3.46
C CYS A 141 21.10 -2.47 -1.95
N LEU A 142 21.66 -3.42 -1.21
CA LEU A 142 21.62 -3.43 0.25
C LEU A 142 22.65 -2.43 0.76
N THR A 143 22.19 -1.35 1.40
CA THR A 143 23.07 -0.34 1.97
C THR A 143 23.66 -0.83 3.30
N GLU A 144 24.81 -0.27 3.72
CA GLU A 144 25.43 -0.61 5.02
C GLU A 144 24.44 -0.37 6.17
N GLN A 145 23.72 0.76 6.17
CA GLN A 145 22.74 1.07 7.19
C GLN A 145 21.57 0.08 7.23
N ALA A 146 21.15 -0.42 6.06
CA ALA A 146 20.10 -1.44 6.00
C ALA A 146 20.60 -2.80 6.49
N GLN A 147 21.87 -3.14 6.21
CA GLN A 147 22.52 -4.32 6.73
C GLN A 147 22.63 -4.29 8.25
N GLU A 148 23.10 -3.17 8.84
CA GLU A 148 23.15 -2.98 10.30
C GLU A 148 21.78 -3.22 10.96
N ILE A 149 20.70 -2.81 10.31
CA ILE A 149 19.34 -3.04 10.82
C ILE A 149 18.98 -4.52 10.76
N ILE A 150 19.31 -5.23 9.67
CA ILE A 150 19.08 -6.68 9.57
C ILE A 150 19.87 -7.41 10.68
N ASP A 151 21.12 -7.04 10.89
CA ASP A 151 22.02 -7.70 11.85
C ASP A 151 21.50 -7.62 13.30
N LYS A 152 20.73 -6.59 13.66
CA LYS A 152 20.06 -6.50 14.98
C LYS A 152 19.06 -7.64 15.23
N TYR A 153 18.48 -8.19 14.15
CA TYR A 153 17.46 -9.23 14.22
C TYR A 153 17.99 -10.59 13.76
N HIS A 154 19.27 -10.63 13.38
CA HIS A 154 19.92 -11.85 12.94
C HIS A 154 20.08 -12.79 14.13
N THR A 155 19.55 -14.00 13.99
CA THR A 155 19.83 -15.17 14.83
C THR A 155 20.37 -16.27 13.92
N ASP A 156 20.84 -17.40 14.43
CA ASP A 156 21.34 -18.52 13.62
C ASP A 156 20.23 -19.13 12.74
N GLN A 157 19.84 -18.40 11.71
CA GLN A 157 18.68 -18.67 10.87
C GLN A 157 19.10 -19.22 9.50
N VAL A 158 18.20 -20.00 8.90
CA VAL A 158 18.37 -20.54 7.55
C VAL A 158 17.85 -19.54 6.49
N GLU A 159 18.25 -19.76 5.22
CA GLU A 159 17.91 -18.87 4.10
C GLU A 159 16.40 -18.55 3.98
N GLU A 160 15.56 -19.49 4.38
CA GLU A 160 14.12 -19.34 4.28
C GLU A 160 13.50 -18.52 5.42
N ASP A 161 14.23 -18.18 6.48
CA ASP A 161 13.68 -17.39 7.58
C ASP A 161 13.50 -15.93 7.22
N TYR A 162 12.48 -15.29 7.81
CA TYR A 162 12.19 -13.87 7.55
C TYR A 162 13.29 -12.97 8.13
N LEU A 163 13.63 -11.91 7.40
CA LEU A 163 14.63 -10.92 7.85
C LEU A 163 14.22 -10.21 9.15
N PHE A 164 12.92 -10.04 9.37
CA PHE A 164 12.39 -9.34 10.53
C PHE A 164 11.36 -10.16 11.28
N PRO A 165 11.28 -10.04 12.61
CA PRO A 165 10.39 -10.83 13.46
C PRO A 165 8.92 -10.36 13.40
N ILE A 166 8.44 -10.00 12.22
CA ILE A 166 7.04 -9.65 11.93
C ILE A 166 6.22 -10.91 11.75
N LEU A 167 6.79 -11.87 11.02
CA LEU A 167 6.22 -13.19 10.73
C LEU A 167 7.03 -14.28 11.39
N ASN A 168 6.37 -15.40 11.64
CA ASN A 168 7.00 -16.63 12.11
C ASN A 168 6.50 -17.77 11.23
N ARG A 169 7.41 -18.52 10.61
CA ARG A 169 7.09 -19.63 9.68
C ARG A 169 6.34 -20.78 10.33
N GLN A 170 6.61 -21.04 11.61
CA GLN A 170 5.94 -22.11 12.34
C GLN A 170 4.49 -21.78 12.69
N ILE A 171 4.16 -20.48 12.82
CA ILE A 171 2.83 -20.00 13.22
C ILE A 171 2.02 -19.52 12.00
N HIS A 172 2.65 -18.76 11.11
CA HIS A 172 2.00 -18.14 9.96
C HIS A 172 2.23 -18.98 8.70
N THR A 173 1.55 -20.14 8.62
CA THR A 173 1.75 -21.14 7.55
C THR A 173 0.84 -20.91 6.35
N THR A 174 -0.29 -20.22 6.52
CA THR A 174 -1.25 -19.93 5.44
C THR A 174 -1.19 -18.48 4.99
N GLU A 175 -1.52 -18.23 3.72
CA GLU A 175 -1.57 -16.85 3.19
C GLU A 175 -2.51 -15.95 4.00
N LYS A 176 -3.64 -16.49 4.48
CA LYS A 176 -4.59 -15.75 5.32
C LYS A 176 -3.95 -15.29 6.63
N GLN A 177 -3.26 -16.19 7.34
CA GLN A 177 -2.56 -15.88 8.61
C GLN A 177 -1.47 -14.83 8.39
N ILE A 178 -0.68 -14.94 7.31
CA ILE A 178 0.33 -13.97 6.91
C ILE A 178 -0.31 -12.59 6.70
N LEU A 179 -1.37 -12.51 5.89
CA LEU A 179 -2.05 -11.26 5.61
C LEU A 179 -2.68 -10.61 6.85
N GLU A 180 -3.27 -11.41 7.73
CA GLU A 180 -3.85 -10.93 8.99
C GLU A 180 -2.78 -10.39 9.93
N ARG A 181 -1.65 -11.10 10.06
CA ARG A 181 -0.53 -10.64 10.89
C ARG A 181 0.07 -9.34 10.37
N VAL A 182 0.36 -9.26 9.05
CA VAL A 182 0.88 -8.05 8.41
C VAL A 182 -0.07 -6.85 8.58
N LYS A 183 -1.40 -7.07 8.50
CA LYS A 183 -2.39 -6.01 8.75
C LYS A 183 -2.44 -5.54 10.20
N LYS A 184 -2.20 -6.43 11.17
CA LYS A 184 -2.19 -6.08 12.61
C LYS A 184 -0.93 -5.34 13.04
N THR A 185 0.15 -5.49 12.30
CA THR A 185 1.44 -4.84 12.60
C THR A 185 1.58 -3.48 11.93
N LEU A 186 0.75 -3.18 10.93
CA LEU A 186 0.62 -1.86 10.28
C LEU A 186 -0.17 -0.90 11.17
#